data_11332c40460bdf6d0c786a49e5528aba
#
_entry.id   11332c40460bdf6d0c786a49e5528aba
#
_cell.length_a   1.000
_cell.length_b   1.000
_cell.length_c   1.000
_cell.angle_alpha   90.00
_cell.angle_beta   90.00
_cell.angle_gamma   90.00
#
_symmetry.space_group_name_H-M   'P 1'
#
loop_
_entity.id
_entity.type
_entity.pdbx_description
1 polymer ?
#
loop_
_entity_poly.entity_id
_entity_poly.type
_entity_poly.pdbx_seq_one_letter_code
_entity_poly.pdbx_strand_id
1 'polypeptide(L)'
;MKDFKVIEVKRSIFEDNNADADKLRAELKSEGTFLLNLMSSPGAGKTTTLKRTISMLKDEMKIGVMEADIDSDVDAQAISETGVRAIQIHTGGMCHLDADMTRQGIREFGTKDLDFVVLENVGNLVCPAEFDTGSTKNAMILSVPEGDDKPLKYPLMFSICDVVLINKCDILSVFDDFSKEAVKERILKLNPDAKIFFVSAKTGEGFDEWADWIRTEISKYQK
;
A
#
# COMPACT_ATOMS: atom_id res chain seq x y z
N MET A 1 -25.55 9.07 3.83
CA MET A 1 -24.24 9.59 3.42
C MET A 1 -23.26 8.92 4.36
N LYS A 2 -22.30 8.12 3.85
CA LYS A 2 -21.24 7.56 4.70
C LYS A 2 -20.22 8.67 4.89
N ASP A 3 -20.01 9.08 6.13
CA ASP A 3 -19.07 10.16 6.44
C ASP A 3 -17.63 9.61 6.34
N PHE A 4 -16.82 10.26 5.54
CA PHE A 4 -15.36 10.12 5.61
C PHE A 4 -14.76 11.45 6.08
N LYS A 5 -13.62 11.37 6.78
CA LYS A 5 -12.91 12.54 7.30
C LYS A 5 -11.75 12.90 6.37
N VAL A 6 -11.65 14.16 5.99
CA VAL A 6 -10.49 14.73 5.31
C VAL A 6 -9.58 15.40 6.34
N ILE A 7 -8.30 15.10 6.29
CA ILE A 7 -7.28 15.78 7.12
C ILE A 7 -6.14 16.29 6.25
N GLU A 8 -5.52 17.39 6.69
CA GLU A 8 -4.28 17.92 6.14
C GLU A 8 -3.12 17.62 7.08
N VAL A 9 -2.02 17.11 6.56
CA VAL A 9 -0.80 16.83 7.33
C VAL A 9 0.35 17.72 6.87
N LYS A 10 1.19 18.17 7.82
CA LYS A 10 2.34 19.01 7.54
C LYS A 10 3.57 18.17 7.25
N ARG A 11 4.45 18.66 6.38
CA ARG A 11 5.73 18.04 6.04
C ARG A 11 6.68 18.04 7.25
N SER A 12 7.36 16.91 7.51
CA SER A 12 8.50 16.86 8.42
C SER A 12 9.83 17.20 7.71
N ILE A 13 10.86 17.52 8.48
CA ILE A 13 12.20 17.76 7.96
C ILE A 13 12.96 16.43 7.93
N PHE A 14 13.77 16.20 6.88
CA PHE A 14 14.39 14.93 6.51
C PHE A 14 15.26 14.25 7.59
N GLU A 15 15.89 15.04 8.47
CA GLU A 15 16.94 14.55 9.35
C GLU A 15 16.46 13.59 10.44
N ASP A 16 15.17 13.60 10.76
CA ASP A 16 14.58 12.76 11.81
C ASP A 16 13.60 11.70 11.30
N ASN A 17 13.36 11.62 9.98
CA ASN A 17 12.31 10.75 9.44
C ASN A 17 12.44 9.28 9.83
N ASN A 18 13.66 8.72 9.78
CA ASN A 18 13.88 7.31 10.12
C ASN A 18 13.65 7.05 11.61
N ALA A 19 14.10 7.98 12.48
CA ALA A 19 13.85 7.86 13.92
C ALA A 19 12.35 7.98 14.25
N ASP A 20 11.64 8.81 13.51
CA ASP A 20 10.19 8.96 13.64
C ASP A 20 9.42 7.76 13.08
N ALA A 21 9.90 7.16 12.00
CA ALA A 21 9.37 5.91 11.47
C ALA A 21 9.49 4.76 12.47
N ASP A 22 10.66 4.62 13.13
CA ASP A 22 10.89 3.59 14.14
C ASP A 22 10.00 3.77 15.36
N LYS A 23 9.82 5.02 15.82
CA LYS A 23 8.87 5.31 16.91
C LYS A 23 7.44 4.93 16.55
N LEU A 24 7.00 5.28 15.34
CA LEU A 24 5.65 4.92 14.87
C LEU A 24 5.46 3.41 14.80
N ARG A 25 6.45 2.65 14.28
CA ARG A 25 6.42 1.18 14.27
C ARG A 25 6.29 0.61 15.68
N ALA A 26 7.03 1.16 16.65
CA ALA A 26 6.97 0.71 18.03
C ALA A 26 5.60 1.01 18.66
N GLU A 27 5.02 2.18 18.40
CA GLU A 27 3.66 2.54 18.84
C GLU A 27 2.63 1.55 18.28
N LEU A 28 2.61 1.34 16.96
CA LEU A 28 1.68 0.42 16.30
C LEU A 28 1.87 -1.04 16.74
N LYS A 29 3.12 -1.47 16.97
CA LYS A 29 3.41 -2.80 17.52
C LYS A 29 2.82 -2.97 18.91
N SER A 30 2.91 -1.96 19.76
CA SER A 30 2.33 -2.00 21.11
C SER A 30 0.79 -2.04 21.11
N GLU A 31 0.17 -1.52 20.06
CA GLU A 31 -1.28 -1.55 19.84
C GLU A 31 -1.75 -2.83 19.13
N GLY A 32 -0.83 -3.61 18.53
CA GLY A 32 -1.14 -4.79 17.72
C GLY A 32 -1.69 -4.46 16.34
N THR A 33 -1.55 -3.21 15.89
CA THR A 33 -2.05 -2.73 14.59
C THR A 33 -1.00 -2.88 13.51
N PHE A 34 -1.27 -3.71 12.50
CA PHE A 34 -0.39 -3.90 11.34
C PHE A 34 -0.64 -2.81 10.31
N LEU A 35 0.38 -2.03 9.96
CA LEU A 35 0.32 -0.99 8.94
C LEU A 35 1.01 -1.44 7.65
N LEU A 36 0.26 -1.49 6.55
CA LEU A 36 0.77 -1.75 5.20
C LEU A 36 0.81 -0.46 4.39
N ASN A 37 1.99 -0.07 3.91
CA ASN A 37 2.14 1.01 2.94
C ASN A 37 1.94 0.44 1.53
N LEU A 38 0.91 0.89 0.82
CA LEU A 38 0.54 0.44 -0.52
C LEU A 38 0.92 1.49 -1.55
N MET A 39 1.90 1.17 -2.39
CA MET A 39 2.49 2.07 -3.38
C MET A 39 2.21 1.60 -4.80
N SER A 40 2.15 2.51 -5.74
CA SER A 40 2.11 2.21 -7.20
C SER A 40 2.29 3.46 -8.03
N SER A 41 2.38 3.29 -9.35
CA SER A 41 2.08 4.38 -10.29
C SER A 41 0.57 4.68 -10.36
N PRO A 42 0.18 5.87 -10.85
CA PRO A 42 -1.21 6.15 -11.16
C PRO A 42 -1.79 5.13 -12.15
N GLY A 43 -3.03 4.70 -11.93
CA GLY A 43 -3.73 3.78 -12.82
C GLY A 43 -3.30 2.30 -12.74
N ALA A 44 -2.38 1.92 -11.86
CA ALA A 44 -1.99 0.51 -11.63
C ALA A 44 -3.12 -0.33 -11.00
N GLY A 45 -4.13 0.31 -10.40
CA GLY A 45 -5.31 -0.33 -9.82
C GLY A 45 -5.25 -0.47 -8.30
N LYS A 46 -4.63 0.49 -7.57
CA LYS A 46 -4.58 0.51 -6.09
C LYS A 46 -5.96 0.36 -5.47
N THR A 47 -6.85 1.30 -5.72
CA THR A 47 -8.20 1.34 -5.15
C THR A 47 -9.01 0.08 -5.45
N THR A 48 -8.93 -0.46 -6.70
CA THR A 48 -9.62 -1.70 -7.06
C THR A 48 -9.03 -2.91 -6.32
N THR A 49 -7.70 -3.00 -6.20
CA THR A 49 -7.01 -4.03 -5.43
C THR A 49 -7.39 -3.96 -3.96
N LEU A 50 -7.41 -2.76 -3.40
CA LEU A 50 -7.76 -2.53 -2.01
C LEU A 50 -9.22 -2.90 -1.71
N LYS A 51 -10.17 -2.48 -2.56
CA LYS A 51 -11.60 -2.87 -2.43
C LYS A 51 -11.78 -4.39 -2.44
N ARG A 52 -11.08 -5.11 -3.31
CA ARG A 52 -11.13 -6.57 -3.33
C ARG A 52 -10.49 -7.19 -2.07
N THR A 53 -9.33 -6.70 -1.65
CA THR A 53 -8.68 -7.13 -0.40
C THR A 53 -9.61 -6.95 0.80
N ILE A 54 -10.24 -5.78 0.93
CA ILE A 54 -11.22 -5.50 1.97
C ILE A 54 -12.38 -6.49 1.92
N SER A 55 -12.94 -6.75 0.73
CA SER A 55 -14.08 -7.65 0.61
C SER A 55 -13.78 -9.08 1.07
N MET A 56 -12.53 -9.51 1.01
CA MET A 56 -12.10 -10.85 1.45
C MET A 56 -11.79 -10.93 2.95
N LEU A 57 -11.36 -9.82 3.56
CA LEU A 57 -10.78 -9.84 4.91
C LEU A 57 -11.63 -9.14 5.98
N LYS A 58 -12.58 -8.28 5.61
CA LYS A 58 -13.31 -7.42 6.55
C LYS A 58 -14.20 -8.17 7.57
N ASP A 59 -14.58 -9.40 7.27
CA ASP A 59 -15.38 -10.22 8.19
C ASP A 59 -14.49 -11.00 9.17
N GLU A 60 -13.17 -11.03 8.96
CA GLU A 60 -12.18 -11.74 9.77
C GLU A 60 -11.39 -10.80 10.68
N MET A 61 -11.17 -9.55 10.25
CA MET A 61 -10.35 -8.57 10.94
C MET A 61 -10.89 -7.14 10.79
N LYS A 62 -10.60 -6.28 11.76
CA LYS A 62 -10.98 -4.87 11.73
C LYS A 62 -10.00 -4.08 10.88
N ILE A 63 -10.46 -3.65 9.71
CA ILE A 63 -9.66 -2.96 8.71
C ILE A 63 -9.95 -1.47 8.72
N GLY A 64 -8.91 -0.67 8.56
CA GLY A 64 -9.00 0.75 8.28
C GLY A 64 -8.13 1.15 7.10
N VAL A 65 -8.49 2.24 6.42
CA VAL A 65 -7.76 2.73 5.25
C VAL A 65 -7.49 4.22 5.39
N MET A 66 -6.26 4.60 5.15
CA MET A 66 -5.83 5.99 5.02
C MET A 66 -5.44 6.21 3.56
N GLU A 67 -6.20 7.04 2.86
CA GLU A 67 -5.97 7.40 1.47
C GLU A 67 -5.14 8.68 1.40
N ALA A 68 -4.00 8.65 0.72
CA ALA A 68 -3.18 9.81 0.49
C ALA A 68 -3.26 10.27 -0.96
N ASP A 69 -3.72 11.49 -1.16
CA ASP A 69 -3.75 12.13 -2.47
C ASP A 69 -3.36 13.62 -2.34
N ILE A 70 -3.01 14.22 -3.47
CA ILE A 70 -2.62 15.62 -3.53
C ILE A 70 -3.83 16.51 -3.22
N ASP A 71 -5.01 16.22 -3.80
CA ASP A 71 -6.22 17.06 -3.68
C ASP A 71 -7.55 16.31 -3.94
N SER A 72 -7.53 15.00 -4.22
CA SER A 72 -8.73 14.21 -4.53
C SER A 72 -9.24 13.45 -3.31
N ASP A 73 -10.56 13.30 -3.21
CA ASP A 73 -11.25 12.49 -2.18
C ASP A 73 -12.05 11.31 -2.76
N VAL A 74 -11.94 11.10 -4.07
CA VAL A 74 -12.71 10.08 -4.81
C VAL A 74 -12.40 8.67 -4.32
N ASP A 75 -11.12 8.36 -4.05
CA ASP A 75 -10.71 7.03 -3.62
C ASP A 75 -11.14 6.77 -2.17
N ALA A 76 -11.02 7.73 -1.26
CA ALA A 76 -11.53 7.61 0.11
C ALA A 76 -13.06 7.38 0.14
N GLN A 77 -13.80 8.07 -0.71
CA GLN A 77 -15.24 7.84 -0.87
C GLN A 77 -15.54 6.42 -1.34
N ALA A 78 -14.83 5.96 -2.38
CA ALA A 78 -14.98 4.61 -2.92
C ALA A 78 -14.65 3.50 -1.89
N ILE A 79 -13.66 3.72 -1.02
CA ILE A 79 -13.32 2.82 0.09
C ILE A 79 -14.38 2.86 1.19
N SER A 80 -14.86 4.03 1.57
CA SER A 80 -15.93 4.18 2.59
C SER A 80 -17.19 3.38 2.22
N GLU A 81 -17.51 3.25 0.93
CA GLU A 81 -18.63 2.42 0.43
C GLU A 81 -18.47 0.92 0.76
N THR A 82 -17.25 0.43 0.99
CA THR A 82 -17.01 -0.98 1.37
C THR A 82 -17.44 -1.31 2.80
N GLY A 83 -17.70 -0.29 3.60
CA GLY A 83 -18.13 -0.40 5.00
C GLY A 83 -17.00 -0.38 6.02
N VAL A 84 -15.74 -0.28 5.61
CA VAL A 84 -14.60 -0.08 6.52
C VAL A 84 -14.39 1.41 6.80
N ARG A 85 -13.71 1.70 7.91
CA ARG A 85 -13.34 3.06 8.26
C ARG A 85 -12.28 3.58 7.29
N ALA A 86 -12.50 4.77 6.73
CA ALA A 86 -11.56 5.42 5.83
C ALA A 86 -11.37 6.90 6.19
N ILE A 87 -10.18 7.42 5.95
CA ILE A 87 -9.89 8.85 5.97
C ILE A 87 -9.11 9.25 4.72
N GLN A 88 -9.29 10.52 4.32
CA GLN A 88 -8.48 11.15 3.29
C GLN A 88 -7.39 11.99 3.93
N ILE A 89 -6.16 11.83 3.45
CA ILE A 89 -5.01 12.65 3.82
C ILE A 89 -4.65 13.51 2.61
N HIS A 90 -4.85 14.81 2.71
CA HIS A 90 -4.36 15.76 1.73
C HIS A 90 -2.90 16.10 2.03
N THR A 91 -2.02 15.79 1.09
CA THR A 91 -0.57 15.97 1.26
C THR A 91 -0.10 17.41 1.05
N GLY A 92 -1.00 18.32 0.68
CA GLY A 92 -0.66 19.74 0.45
C GLY A 92 0.32 19.95 -0.71
N GLY A 93 0.19 19.13 -1.76
CA GLY A 93 1.05 19.18 -2.95
C GLY A 93 2.27 18.27 -2.89
N MET A 94 2.47 17.50 -1.81
CA MET A 94 3.54 16.53 -1.71
C MET A 94 3.19 15.26 -2.49
N CYS A 95 4.18 14.69 -3.19
CA CYS A 95 4.03 13.48 -3.99
C CYS A 95 4.32 12.18 -3.20
N HIS A 96 4.36 12.25 -1.86
CA HIS A 96 4.64 11.14 -0.94
C HIS A 96 4.14 11.47 0.46
N LEU A 97 4.12 10.48 1.33
CA LEU A 97 4.04 10.62 2.79
C LEU A 97 5.36 10.24 3.42
N ASP A 98 5.71 10.94 4.51
CA ASP A 98 6.79 10.59 5.43
C ASP A 98 6.23 10.04 6.76
N ALA A 99 7.11 9.72 7.71
CA ALA A 99 6.72 9.15 9.00
C ALA A 99 5.89 10.11 9.86
N ASP A 100 6.18 11.41 9.84
CA ASP A 100 5.44 12.39 10.63
C ASP A 100 4.05 12.63 10.05
N MET A 101 3.93 12.75 8.73
CA MET A 101 2.64 12.83 8.04
C MET A 101 1.79 11.59 8.29
N THR A 102 2.39 10.40 8.22
CA THR A 102 1.72 9.14 8.54
C THR A 102 1.26 9.11 10.00
N ARG A 103 2.10 9.54 10.94
CA ARG A 103 1.75 9.61 12.37
C ARG A 103 0.60 10.59 12.62
N GLN A 104 0.59 11.75 11.98
CA GLN A 104 -0.54 12.68 12.05
C GLN A 104 -1.83 12.00 11.58
N GLY A 105 -1.78 11.28 10.44
CA GLY A 105 -2.90 10.47 9.94
C GLY A 105 -3.38 9.42 10.95
N ILE A 106 -2.47 8.62 11.49
CA ILE A 106 -2.75 7.59 12.51
C ILE A 106 -3.46 8.17 13.75
N ARG A 107 -2.97 9.31 14.26
CA ARG A 107 -3.56 9.96 15.45
C ARG A 107 -4.98 10.45 15.21
N GLU A 108 -5.23 11.05 14.07
CA GLU A 108 -6.56 11.53 13.69
C GLU A 108 -7.53 10.40 13.36
N PHE A 109 -7.01 9.32 12.80
CA PHE A 109 -7.78 8.13 12.45
C PHE A 109 -8.16 7.27 13.66
N GLY A 110 -7.23 7.13 14.60
CA GLY A 110 -7.37 6.26 15.77
C GLY A 110 -7.31 4.78 15.37
N THR A 111 -6.24 4.09 15.73
CA THR A 111 -5.94 2.73 15.24
C THR A 111 -6.07 1.63 16.26
N LYS A 112 -6.17 1.97 17.56
CA LYS A 112 -6.14 1.02 18.69
C LYS A 112 -7.17 -0.12 18.65
N ASP A 113 -8.22 0.05 17.89
CA ASP A 113 -9.28 -0.95 17.70
C ASP A 113 -9.20 -1.65 16.33
N LEU A 114 -8.11 -1.43 15.58
CA LEU A 114 -7.89 -1.99 14.24
C LEU A 114 -6.78 -3.04 14.27
N ASP A 115 -7.00 -4.14 13.57
CA ASP A 115 -6.00 -5.20 13.36
C ASP A 115 -5.08 -4.86 12.18
N PHE A 116 -5.66 -4.24 11.14
CA PHE A 116 -5.01 -3.98 9.87
C PHE A 116 -5.34 -2.57 9.35
N VAL A 117 -4.31 -1.79 9.07
CA VAL A 117 -4.43 -0.48 8.42
C VAL A 117 -3.65 -0.48 7.12
N VAL A 118 -4.30 -0.03 6.05
CA VAL A 118 -3.62 0.24 4.79
C VAL A 118 -3.45 1.74 4.64
N LEU A 119 -2.21 2.15 4.41
CA LEU A 119 -1.88 3.48 3.92
C LEU A 119 -1.76 3.40 2.40
N GLU A 120 -2.76 3.82 1.66
CA GLU A 120 -2.65 4.01 0.21
C GLU A 120 -1.84 5.28 -0.05
N ASN A 121 -0.60 5.12 -0.50
CA ASN A 121 0.31 6.23 -0.76
C ASN A 121 -0.01 6.90 -2.10
N VAL A 122 0.46 8.14 -2.26
CA VAL A 122 0.33 8.90 -3.52
C VAL A 122 0.86 8.09 -4.71
N GLY A 123 0.16 8.13 -5.83
CA GLY A 123 0.54 7.43 -7.05
C GLY A 123 1.85 7.95 -7.65
N ASN A 124 2.98 7.38 -7.22
CA ASN A 124 4.33 7.77 -7.63
C ASN A 124 5.31 6.61 -7.37
N LEU A 125 6.31 6.42 -8.25
CA LEU A 125 7.32 5.36 -8.10
C LEU A 125 8.69 5.87 -7.62
N VAL A 126 8.86 7.17 -7.40
CA VAL A 126 10.13 7.78 -6.98
C VAL A 126 10.05 8.22 -5.52
N CYS A 127 9.31 9.29 -5.27
CA CYS A 127 9.28 9.90 -3.93
C CYS A 127 8.83 8.95 -2.81
N PRO A 128 7.76 8.12 -2.95
CA PRO A 128 7.37 7.21 -1.88
C PRO A 128 8.41 6.13 -1.55
N ALA A 129 9.37 5.88 -2.46
CA ALA A 129 10.46 4.94 -2.20
C ALA A 129 11.59 5.53 -1.35
N GLU A 130 11.70 6.86 -1.31
CA GLU A 130 12.76 7.57 -0.58
C GLU A 130 12.40 7.85 0.88
N PHE A 131 11.09 7.80 1.21
CA PHE A 131 10.58 8.19 2.53
C PHE A 131 9.97 7.00 3.27
N ASP A 132 10.57 6.68 4.40
CA ASP A 132 10.01 5.71 5.32
C ASP A 132 8.76 6.27 6.00
N THR A 133 7.62 5.60 5.82
CA THR A 133 6.34 5.99 6.41
C THR A 133 6.12 5.45 7.82
N GLY A 134 7.04 4.65 8.36
CA GLY A 134 6.83 3.93 9.61
C GLY A 134 5.89 2.71 9.49
N SER A 135 5.60 2.26 8.27
CA SER A 135 4.81 1.06 8.03
C SER A 135 5.51 -0.22 8.50
N THR A 136 4.73 -1.25 8.81
CA THR A 136 5.23 -2.59 9.15
C THR A 136 5.77 -3.29 7.92
N LYS A 137 5.10 -3.13 6.78
CA LYS A 137 5.45 -3.72 5.49
C LYS A 137 5.15 -2.76 4.34
N ASN A 138 5.91 -2.90 3.26
CA ASN A 138 5.74 -2.17 2.02
C ASN A 138 5.24 -3.09 0.91
N ALA A 139 4.11 -2.74 0.32
CA ALA A 139 3.54 -3.40 -0.85
C ALA A 139 3.58 -2.46 -2.07
N MET A 140 3.88 -3.01 -3.23
CA MET A 140 3.88 -2.27 -4.49
C MET A 140 2.99 -2.96 -5.51
N ILE A 141 2.18 -2.20 -6.24
CA ILE A 141 1.39 -2.70 -7.36
C ILE A 141 2.02 -2.23 -8.68
N LEU A 142 2.40 -3.18 -9.51
CA LEU A 142 2.77 -3.00 -10.91
C LEU A 142 1.68 -3.62 -11.79
N SER A 143 1.13 -2.89 -12.75
CA SER A 143 0.17 -3.49 -13.68
C SER A 143 0.83 -3.94 -15.00
N VAL A 144 0.30 -5.01 -15.60
CA VAL A 144 0.81 -5.56 -16.87
C VAL A 144 1.01 -4.48 -17.96
N PRO A 145 0.07 -3.53 -18.18
CA PRO A 145 0.26 -2.49 -19.20
C PRO A 145 1.44 -1.53 -18.97
N GLU A 146 2.00 -1.51 -17.77
CA GLU A 146 3.14 -0.63 -17.46
C GLU A 146 4.48 -1.19 -17.94
N GLY A 147 4.52 -2.47 -18.31
CA GLY A 147 5.70 -3.17 -18.80
C GLY A 147 6.52 -3.86 -17.70
N ASP A 148 7.18 -4.94 -18.08
CA ASP A 148 8.01 -5.77 -17.20
C ASP A 148 9.38 -5.13 -16.89
N ASP A 149 9.71 -4.02 -17.54
CA ASP A 149 10.97 -3.28 -17.38
C ASP A 149 10.94 -2.22 -16.27
N LYS A 150 9.79 -2.01 -15.61
CA LYS A 150 9.66 -1.07 -14.49
C LYS A 150 10.69 -1.27 -13.37
N PRO A 151 11.05 -2.50 -12.96
CA PRO A 151 12.09 -2.70 -11.95
C PRO A 151 13.46 -2.13 -12.37
N LEU A 152 13.75 -2.09 -13.68
CA LEU A 152 14.99 -1.50 -14.20
C LEU A 152 14.98 0.03 -14.17
N LYS A 153 13.79 0.64 -14.31
CA LYS A 153 13.60 2.10 -14.34
C LYS A 153 13.47 2.70 -12.94
N TYR A 154 12.92 1.94 -11.98
CA TYR A 154 12.64 2.39 -10.62
C TYR A 154 13.21 1.42 -9.57
N PRO A 155 14.54 1.12 -9.59
CA PRO A 155 15.12 0.06 -8.79
C PRO A 155 14.91 0.25 -7.28
N LEU A 156 14.94 1.48 -6.79
CA LEU A 156 14.74 1.76 -5.35
C LEU A 156 13.36 1.30 -4.89
N MET A 157 12.29 1.59 -5.64
CA MET A 157 10.93 1.17 -5.31
C MET A 157 10.84 -0.34 -5.10
N PHE A 158 11.41 -1.13 -6.01
CA PHE A 158 11.35 -2.59 -5.92
C PHE A 158 12.31 -3.16 -4.86
N SER A 159 13.38 -2.46 -4.51
CA SER A 159 14.32 -2.91 -3.48
C SER A 159 13.78 -2.79 -2.05
N ILE A 160 12.86 -1.85 -1.80
CA ILE A 160 12.28 -1.62 -0.46
C ILE A 160 10.98 -2.37 -0.21
N CYS A 161 10.38 -2.99 -1.24
CA CYS A 161 9.07 -3.63 -1.11
C CYS A 161 9.19 -5.06 -0.60
N ASP A 162 8.46 -5.38 0.47
CA ASP A 162 8.30 -6.76 0.98
C ASP A 162 7.48 -7.63 0.02
N VAL A 163 6.56 -6.99 -0.71
CA VAL A 163 5.67 -7.68 -1.64
C VAL A 163 5.37 -6.83 -2.87
N VAL A 164 5.31 -7.50 -4.03
CA VAL A 164 4.93 -6.89 -5.31
C VAL A 164 3.75 -7.64 -5.90
N LEU A 165 2.67 -6.91 -6.16
CA LEU A 165 1.50 -7.41 -6.88
C LEU A 165 1.61 -7.04 -8.36
N ILE A 166 1.69 -8.03 -9.24
CA ILE A 166 1.60 -7.83 -10.69
C ILE A 166 0.12 -7.90 -11.06
N ASN A 167 -0.51 -6.74 -11.15
CA ASN A 167 -1.97 -6.62 -11.35
C ASN A 167 -2.36 -6.61 -12.85
N LYS A 168 -3.64 -6.81 -13.11
CA LYS A 168 -4.25 -6.91 -14.43
C LYS A 168 -3.76 -8.12 -15.23
N CYS A 169 -3.52 -9.25 -14.56
CA CYS A 169 -3.08 -10.49 -15.22
C CYS A 169 -4.09 -11.07 -16.18
N ASP A 170 -5.37 -10.71 -16.05
CA ASP A 170 -6.45 -11.07 -16.96
C ASP A 170 -6.25 -10.59 -18.40
N ILE A 171 -5.35 -9.63 -18.63
CA ILE A 171 -5.05 -9.11 -19.96
C ILE A 171 -3.64 -9.48 -20.47
N LEU A 172 -2.93 -10.38 -19.80
CA LEU A 172 -1.60 -10.83 -20.23
C LEU A 172 -1.55 -11.32 -21.67
N SER A 173 -2.63 -11.99 -22.14
CA SER A 173 -2.71 -12.54 -23.48
C SER A 173 -2.70 -11.50 -24.60
N VAL A 174 -2.88 -10.23 -24.28
CA VAL A 174 -2.85 -9.12 -25.26
C VAL A 174 -1.63 -8.21 -25.10
N PHE A 175 -0.69 -8.58 -24.23
CA PHE A 175 0.58 -7.87 -23.98
C PHE A 175 1.76 -8.81 -24.25
N ASP A 176 2.08 -9.02 -25.55
CA ASP A 176 3.13 -9.95 -25.99
C ASP A 176 4.53 -9.58 -25.53
N ASP A 177 4.74 -8.32 -25.16
CA ASP A 177 6.00 -7.76 -24.65
C ASP A 177 6.17 -7.87 -23.12
N PHE A 178 5.16 -8.41 -22.38
CA PHE A 178 5.26 -8.62 -20.95
C PHE A 178 5.64 -10.06 -20.60
N SER A 179 6.84 -10.25 -20.04
CA SER A 179 7.32 -11.55 -19.54
C SER A 179 7.22 -11.67 -18.03
N LYS A 180 6.45 -12.67 -17.57
CA LYS A 180 6.33 -13.02 -16.14
C LYS A 180 7.70 -13.42 -15.54
N GLU A 181 8.49 -14.15 -16.29
CA GLU A 181 9.81 -14.62 -15.88
C GLU A 181 10.79 -13.46 -15.74
N ALA A 182 10.80 -12.57 -16.72
CA ALA A 182 11.69 -11.41 -16.73
C ALA A 182 11.38 -10.44 -15.58
N VAL A 183 10.10 -10.13 -15.33
CA VAL A 183 9.73 -9.22 -14.22
C VAL A 183 10.08 -9.83 -12.86
N LYS A 184 9.86 -11.13 -12.66
CA LYS A 184 10.28 -11.84 -11.43
C LYS A 184 11.78 -11.78 -11.22
N GLU A 185 12.56 -12.12 -12.24
CA GLU A 185 14.02 -12.12 -12.17
C GLU A 185 14.56 -10.73 -11.81
N ARG A 186 14.01 -9.68 -12.45
CA ARG A 186 14.41 -8.28 -12.21
C ARG A 186 14.09 -7.84 -10.77
N ILE A 187 12.90 -8.17 -10.26
CA ILE A 187 12.52 -7.86 -8.88
C ILE A 187 13.42 -8.60 -7.90
N LEU A 188 13.60 -9.91 -8.07
CA LEU A 188 14.38 -10.73 -7.15
C LEU A 188 15.90 -10.41 -7.18
N LYS A 189 16.41 -9.82 -8.25
CA LYS A 189 17.76 -9.24 -8.27
C LYS A 189 17.89 -8.01 -7.38
N LEU A 190 16.83 -7.21 -7.23
CA LEU A 190 16.81 -6.02 -6.38
C LEU A 190 16.49 -6.35 -4.93
N ASN A 191 15.56 -7.26 -4.71
CA ASN A 191 15.16 -7.74 -3.39
C ASN A 191 14.89 -9.27 -3.45
N PRO A 192 15.84 -10.11 -3.04
CA PRO A 192 15.69 -11.57 -3.06
C PRO A 192 14.59 -12.10 -2.16
N ASP A 193 14.19 -11.33 -1.13
CA ASP A 193 13.19 -11.74 -0.14
C ASP A 193 11.76 -11.31 -0.52
N ALA A 194 11.61 -10.49 -1.57
CA ALA A 194 10.31 -9.98 -2.01
C ALA A 194 9.36 -11.12 -2.40
N LYS A 195 8.12 -11.03 -1.94
CA LYS A 195 7.03 -11.90 -2.42
C LYS A 195 6.42 -11.30 -3.68
N ILE A 196 6.10 -12.14 -4.65
CA ILE A 196 5.55 -11.69 -5.94
C ILE A 196 4.27 -12.47 -6.23
N PHE A 197 3.15 -11.76 -6.34
CA PHE A 197 1.86 -12.33 -6.70
C PHE A 197 1.39 -11.78 -8.03
N PHE A 198 0.91 -12.66 -8.91
CA PHE A 198 0.23 -12.27 -10.14
C PHE A 198 -1.26 -12.27 -9.86
N VAL A 199 -1.90 -11.09 -9.99
CA VAL A 199 -3.28 -10.90 -9.59
C VAL A 199 -4.11 -10.19 -10.67
N SER A 200 -5.41 -10.38 -10.60
CA SER A 200 -6.36 -9.54 -11.30
C SER A 200 -7.40 -9.01 -10.32
N ALA A 201 -7.33 -7.73 -10.00
CA ALA A 201 -8.34 -7.10 -9.15
C ALA A 201 -9.75 -7.13 -9.78
N LYS A 202 -9.85 -7.28 -11.11
CA LYS A 202 -11.09 -7.40 -11.85
C LYS A 202 -11.72 -8.79 -11.68
N THR A 203 -10.97 -9.87 -11.90
CA THR A 203 -11.48 -11.24 -11.90
C THR A 203 -11.39 -11.93 -10.54
N GLY A 204 -10.44 -11.54 -9.69
CA GLY A 204 -10.12 -12.16 -8.42
C GLY A 204 -8.98 -13.18 -8.50
N GLU A 205 -8.44 -13.44 -9.68
CA GLU A 205 -7.30 -14.34 -9.85
C GLU A 205 -6.12 -13.93 -8.97
N GLY A 206 -5.51 -14.90 -8.26
CA GLY A 206 -4.35 -14.71 -7.38
C GLY A 206 -4.62 -13.98 -6.06
N PHE A 207 -5.88 -13.59 -5.78
CA PHE A 207 -6.19 -12.86 -4.55
C PHE A 207 -6.27 -13.74 -3.31
N ASP A 208 -6.49 -15.04 -3.43
CA ASP A 208 -6.46 -15.96 -2.29
C ASP A 208 -5.07 -16.03 -1.68
N GLU A 209 -4.02 -16.17 -2.51
CA GLU A 209 -2.62 -16.20 -2.06
C GLU A 209 -2.19 -14.86 -1.46
N TRP A 210 -2.64 -13.74 -2.03
CA TRP A 210 -2.43 -12.41 -1.48
C TRP A 210 -3.10 -12.23 -0.10
N ALA A 211 -4.36 -12.63 0.03
CA ALA A 211 -5.08 -12.57 1.31
C ALA A 211 -4.44 -13.47 2.38
N ASP A 212 -3.98 -14.67 2.00
CA ASP A 212 -3.28 -15.58 2.91
C ASP A 212 -1.92 -15.03 3.37
N TRP A 213 -1.22 -14.32 2.48
CA TRP A 213 0.00 -13.61 2.87
C TRP A 213 -0.30 -12.54 3.93
N ILE A 214 -1.34 -11.71 3.74
CA ILE A 214 -1.75 -10.70 4.72
C ILE A 214 -2.10 -11.35 6.06
N ARG A 215 -2.93 -12.39 6.08
CA ARG A 215 -3.29 -13.13 7.32
C ARG A 215 -2.04 -13.61 8.05
N THR A 216 -1.10 -14.17 7.30
CA THR A 216 0.15 -14.70 7.83
C THR A 216 1.02 -13.61 8.45
N GLU A 217 1.20 -12.48 7.76
CA GLU A 217 2.03 -11.38 8.26
C GLU A 217 1.41 -10.71 9.49
N ILE A 218 0.11 -10.48 9.49
CA ILE A 218 -0.61 -9.94 10.67
C ILE A 218 -0.49 -10.90 11.85
N SER A 219 -0.71 -12.21 11.64
CA SER A 219 -0.59 -13.21 12.71
C SER A 219 0.83 -13.30 13.29
N LYS A 220 1.87 -13.14 12.48
CA LYS A 220 3.27 -13.07 12.95
C LYS A 220 3.53 -11.78 13.73
N TYR A 221 2.96 -10.69 13.27
CA TYR A 221 3.14 -9.37 13.87
C TYR A 221 2.48 -9.26 15.25
N GLN A 222 1.33 -9.87 15.45
CA GLN A 222 0.59 -9.82 16.72
C GLN A 222 1.12 -10.78 17.81
N LYS A 223 2.03 -11.69 17.45
CA LYS A 223 2.76 -12.55 18.42
C LYS A 223 3.97 -11.82 19.01
#